data_cae2282a70bccd1a4a2543247131a9c6
#
_entry.id   cae2282a70bccd1a4a2543247131a9c6
#
_cell.length_a   1.000
_cell.length_b   1.000
_cell.length_c   1.000
_cell.angle_alpha   90.00
_cell.angle_beta   90.00
_cell.angle_gamma   90.00
#
_symmetry.space_group_name_H-M   'P 1'
#
loop_
_entity.id
_entity.type
_entity.pdbx_description
1 polymer ?
#
loop_
_entity_poly.entity_id
_entity_poly.type
_entity_poly.pdbx_seq_one_letter_code
_entity_poly.pdbx_strand_id
1 'polypeptide(L)'
;MMVTGCRLLCRRPLLPYARAASQIPLPRLGGQLGEARSADQLMALHAKHAASFDQRHVARAWQQLGKLSRGAAPAQQRSAAAALTPLLETTLDQLRWPTFGAQAVASTASGAARCGVGRLAPWSELWSALASRAAERMTEFKPHELSMTLHALAKVNGGSTSAEVVQLWQATDAEVARRGLCDFDAQALSNITWAATRAGAPVPRLFTAVAEEACARTFDGFAPQVRVRVRVRVRVRV
;
A
#
# COMPACT_ATOMS: atom_id res chain seq x y z
N MET A 1 -28.75 0.36 40.76
CA MET A 1 -29.30 1.16 39.67
C MET A 1 -28.15 1.34 38.66
N MET A 2 -27.99 0.43 37.71
CA MET A 2 -28.47 0.47 36.33
C MET A 2 -28.25 1.83 35.65
N VAL A 3 -27.38 1.91 34.64
CA VAL A 3 -27.84 2.08 33.25
C VAL A 3 -26.77 1.60 32.27
N THR A 4 -27.15 0.54 31.63
CA THR A 4 -26.58 -0.06 30.43
C THR A 4 -26.74 0.89 29.24
N GLY A 5 -25.65 1.21 28.55
CA GLY A 5 -25.67 1.96 27.30
C GLY A 5 -24.97 1.17 26.19
N CYS A 6 -25.64 0.10 25.73
CA CYS A 6 -25.24 -0.62 24.54
C CYS A 6 -25.53 0.25 23.30
N ARG A 7 -24.50 0.86 22.70
CA ARG A 7 -24.63 1.50 21.39
C ARG A 7 -24.68 0.40 20.32
N LEU A 8 -25.86 0.11 19.89
CA LEU A 8 -26.17 -0.62 18.65
C LEU A 8 -25.47 0.07 17.48
N LEU A 9 -24.42 -0.58 17.01
CA LEU A 9 -23.85 -0.31 15.68
C LEU A 9 -24.94 -0.65 14.65
N CYS A 10 -25.58 0.37 14.10
CA CYS A 10 -26.46 0.24 12.94
C CYS A 10 -25.70 -0.45 11.82
N ARG A 11 -25.92 -1.75 11.68
CA ARG A 11 -25.58 -2.49 10.46
C ARG A 11 -26.46 -1.93 9.34
N ARG A 12 -25.89 -1.08 8.48
CA ARG A 12 -26.52 -0.78 7.19
C ARG A 12 -26.72 -2.10 6.45
N PRO A 13 -27.90 -2.39 5.93
CA PRO A 13 -28.14 -3.60 5.16
C PRO A 13 -27.22 -3.59 3.95
N LEU A 14 -26.55 -4.71 3.70
CA LEU A 14 -25.83 -5.00 2.47
C LEU A 14 -26.85 -4.99 1.33
N LEU A 15 -26.94 -3.86 0.62
CA LEU A 15 -27.68 -3.83 -0.62
C LEU A 15 -27.01 -4.83 -1.58
N PRO A 16 -27.77 -5.74 -2.19
CA PRO A 16 -27.24 -6.59 -3.25
C PRO A 16 -26.72 -5.68 -4.35
N TYR A 17 -25.46 -5.86 -4.71
CA TYR A 17 -24.76 -5.11 -5.74
C TYR A 17 -25.48 -5.34 -7.10
N ALA A 18 -26.53 -4.56 -7.33
CA ALA A 18 -27.15 -4.48 -8.65
C ALA A 18 -26.13 -3.85 -9.59
N ARG A 19 -25.52 -4.66 -10.43
CA ARG A 19 -24.69 -4.25 -11.55
C ARG A 19 -25.52 -3.35 -12.46
N ALA A 20 -25.56 -2.05 -12.14
CA ALA A 20 -26.04 -1.06 -13.09
C ALA A 20 -25.11 -1.13 -14.31
N ALA A 21 -25.66 -1.49 -15.46
CA ALA A 21 -24.91 -1.62 -16.69
C ALA A 21 -24.28 -0.28 -17.04
N SER A 22 -22.99 -0.14 -16.73
CA SER A 22 -22.17 0.95 -17.23
C SER A 22 -22.14 0.87 -18.75
N GLN A 23 -22.48 1.95 -19.43
CA GLN A 23 -22.49 2.03 -20.91
C GLN A 23 -21.08 1.89 -21.51
N ILE A 24 -20.02 1.89 -20.69
CA ILE A 24 -18.63 1.75 -21.13
C ILE A 24 -18.13 0.34 -20.75
N PRO A 25 -17.57 -0.44 -21.69
CA PRO A 25 -16.91 -1.70 -21.35
C PRO A 25 -15.81 -1.48 -20.33
N LEU A 26 -15.77 -2.30 -19.27
CA LEU A 26 -14.79 -2.23 -18.15
C LEU A 26 -13.32 -2.06 -18.60
N PRO A 27 -12.83 -2.71 -19.68
CA PRO A 27 -11.47 -2.50 -20.18
C PRO A 27 -11.19 -1.07 -20.65
N ARG A 28 -12.22 -0.38 -21.20
CA ARG A 28 -12.08 1.03 -21.63
C ARG A 28 -12.01 2.01 -20.47
N LEU A 29 -12.72 1.74 -19.38
CA LEU A 29 -12.65 2.57 -18.18
C LEU A 29 -11.24 2.58 -17.59
N GLY A 30 -10.58 1.41 -17.48
CA GLY A 30 -9.20 1.33 -17.03
C GLY A 30 -8.21 2.13 -17.89
N GLY A 31 -8.42 2.16 -19.21
CA GLY A 31 -7.68 3.00 -20.16
C GLY A 31 -7.88 4.50 -19.83
N GLN A 32 -9.14 4.94 -19.77
CA GLN A 32 -9.49 6.34 -19.49
C GLN A 32 -8.93 6.84 -18.15
N LEU A 33 -8.98 6.00 -17.10
CA LEU A 33 -8.37 6.32 -15.81
C LEU A 33 -6.85 6.52 -15.93
N GLY A 34 -6.19 5.71 -16.76
CA GLY A 34 -4.74 5.80 -16.99
C GLY A 34 -4.32 7.00 -17.85
N GLU A 35 -5.23 7.54 -18.67
CA GLU A 35 -5.02 8.66 -19.57
C GLU A 35 -5.44 10.00 -18.96
N ALA A 36 -6.10 10.00 -17.80
CA ALA A 36 -6.53 11.21 -17.11
C ALA A 36 -5.32 12.14 -16.87
N ARG A 37 -5.47 13.41 -17.25
CA ARG A 37 -4.42 14.44 -17.18
C ARG A 37 -4.49 15.33 -15.95
N SER A 38 -5.60 15.24 -15.19
CA SER A 38 -5.78 15.95 -13.92
C SER A 38 -6.50 15.07 -12.89
N ALA A 39 -6.37 15.43 -11.62
CA ALA A 39 -7.12 14.79 -10.54
C ALA A 39 -8.63 15.00 -10.72
N ASP A 40 -9.05 16.17 -11.14
CA ASP A 40 -10.47 16.50 -11.36
C ASP A 40 -11.08 15.64 -12.46
N GLN A 41 -10.36 15.44 -13.58
CA GLN A 41 -10.81 14.54 -14.65
C GLN A 41 -10.96 13.10 -14.14
N LEU A 42 -10.02 12.64 -13.34
CA LEU A 42 -10.07 11.28 -12.75
C LEU A 42 -11.24 11.15 -11.79
N MET A 43 -11.46 12.14 -10.92
CA MET A 43 -12.59 12.16 -9.99
C MET A 43 -13.94 12.28 -10.69
N ALA A 44 -14.03 12.99 -11.81
CA ALA A 44 -15.22 13.02 -12.65
C ALA A 44 -15.54 11.64 -13.27
N LEU A 45 -14.51 10.91 -13.74
CA LEU A 45 -14.66 9.52 -14.20
C LEU A 45 -15.10 8.60 -13.05
N HIS A 46 -14.52 8.76 -11.86
CA HIS A 46 -14.93 8.02 -10.68
C HIS A 46 -16.40 8.28 -10.34
N ALA A 47 -16.81 9.56 -10.23
CA ALA A 47 -18.20 9.92 -9.90
C ALA A 47 -19.21 9.32 -10.90
N LYS A 48 -18.86 9.29 -12.19
CA LYS A 48 -19.71 8.74 -13.24
C LYS A 48 -19.82 7.22 -13.20
N HIS A 49 -18.77 6.52 -12.76
CA HIS A 49 -18.65 5.07 -12.87
C HIS A 49 -18.38 4.35 -11.53
N ALA A 50 -18.55 5.00 -10.38
CA ALA A 50 -18.21 4.47 -9.07
C ALA A 50 -18.80 3.08 -8.80
N ALA A 51 -20.07 2.84 -9.18
CA ALA A 51 -20.75 1.56 -9.04
C ALA A 51 -20.11 0.41 -9.85
N SER A 52 -19.30 0.73 -10.85
CA SER A 52 -18.60 -0.24 -11.72
C SER A 52 -17.13 -0.40 -11.37
N PHE A 53 -16.63 0.34 -10.35
CA PHE A 53 -15.24 0.23 -9.94
C PHE A 53 -14.98 -1.13 -9.28
N ASP A 54 -14.02 -1.83 -9.83
CA ASP A 54 -13.42 -3.03 -9.23
C ASP A 54 -12.02 -2.71 -8.69
N GLN A 55 -11.35 -3.70 -8.13
CA GLN A 55 -9.98 -3.56 -7.61
C GLN A 55 -8.97 -3.00 -8.63
N ARG A 56 -9.14 -3.31 -9.93
CA ARG A 56 -8.23 -2.87 -11.00
C ARG A 56 -8.42 -1.39 -11.28
N HIS A 57 -9.67 -0.93 -11.28
CA HIS A 57 -10.00 0.49 -11.46
C HIS A 57 -9.51 1.32 -10.28
N VAL A 58 -9.71 0.84 -9.04
CA VAL A 58 -9.17 1.47 -7.83
C VAL A 58 -7.65 1.58 -7.90
N ALA A 59 -6.96 0.48 -8.16
CA ALA A 59 -5.51 0.45 -8.28
C ALA A 59 -4.99 1.40 -9.38
N ARG A 60 -5.67 1.42 -10.54
CA ARG A 60 -5.31 2.28 -11.66
C ARG A 60 -5.52 3.76 -11.34
N ALA A 61 -6.64 4.09 -10.67
CA ALA A 61 -6.93 5.45 -10.24
C ALA A 61 -5.85 5.98 -9.29
N TRP A 62 -5.49 5.22 -8.25
CA TRP A 62 -4.42 5.60 -7.33
C TRP A 62 -3.06 5.72 -8.01
N GLN A 63 -2.71 4.79 -8.92
CA GLN A 63 -1.47 4.89 -9.69
C GLN A 63 -1.40 6.17 -10.51
N GLN A 64 -2.49 6.53 -11.18
CA GLN A 64 -2.53 7.73 -12.03
C GLN A 64 -2.48 9.01 -11.18
N LEU A 65 -3.24 9.07 -10.08
CA LEU A 65 -3.15 10.18 -9.12
C LEU A 65 -1.72 10.36 -8.60
N GLY A 66 -1.06 9.25 -8.22
CA GLY A 66 0.33 9.29 -7.77
C GLY A 66 1.33 9.75 -8.85
N LYS A 67 1.02 9.60 -10.14
CA LYS A 67 1.80 10.18 -11.24
C LYS A 67 1.55 11.67 -11.39
N LEU A 68 0.28 12.08 -11.33
CA LEU A 68 -0.14 13.48 -11.45
C LEU A 68 0.37 14.34 -10.29
N SER A 69 0.54 13.75 -9.12
CA SER A 69 1.05 14.44 -7.92
C SER A 69 2.58 14.58 -7.88
N ARG A 70 3.30 14.10 -8.89
CA ARG A 70 4.76 14.25 -8.95
C ARG A 70 5.16 15.71 -9.07
N GLY A 71 6.06 16.15 -8.20
CA GLY A 71 6.56 17.52 -8.19
C GLY A 71 5.63 18.53 -7.54
N ALA A 72 4.43 18.14 -7.11
CA ALA A 72 3.55 19.02 -6.34
C ALA A 72 4.10 19.24 -4.92
N ALA A 73 4.00 20.48 -4.44
CA ALA A 73 4.42 20.80 -3.09
C ALA A 73 3.57 20.04 -2.03
N PRO A 74 4.14 19.66 -0.88
CA PRO A 74 3.42 18.90 0.16
C PRO A 74 2.12 19.57 0.64
N ALA A 75 2.08 20.90 0.63
CA ALA A 75 0.87 21.66 0.98
C ALA A 75 -0.25 21.45 -0.05
N GLN A 76 0.09 21.50 -1.34
CA GLN A 76 -0.86 21.25 -2.44
C GLN A 76 -1.36 19.79 -2.42
N GLN A 77 -0.48 18.83 -2.13
CA GLN A 77 -0.87 17.43 -2.00
C GLN A 77 -1.89 17.23 -0.88
N ARG A 78 -1.66 17.85 0.29
CA ARG A 78 -2.60 17.77 1.42
C ARG A 78 -3.94 18.43 1.11
N SER A 79 -3.93 19.59 0.45
CA SER A 79 -5.16 20.27 0.05
C SER A 79 -5.97 19.45 -0.95
N ALA A 80 -5.30 18.85 -1.93
CA ALA A 80 -5.94 17.98 -2.93
C ALA A 80 -6.50 16.68 -2.33
N ALA A 81 -5.96 16.22 -1.21
CA ALA A 81 -6.39 14.97 -0.58
C ALA A 81 -7.88 14.98 -0.20
N ALA A 82 -8.42 16.10 0.27
CA ALA A 82 -9.84 16.20 0.63
C ALA A 82 -10.77 15.85 -0.54
N ALA A 83 -10.41 16.23 -1.77
CA ALA A 83 -11.18 15.92 -2.97
C ALA A 83 -11.20 14.41 -3.32
N LEU A 84 -10.30 13.61 -2.73
CA LEU A 84 -10.18 12.18 -2.98
C LEU A 84 -11.05 11.32 -2.04
N THR A 85 -11.81 11.92 -1.12
CA THR A 85 -12.66 11.20 -0.16
C THR A 85 -13.63 10.20 -0.83
N PRO A 86 -14.31 10.50 -1.95
CA PRO A 86 -15.17 9.53 -2.61
C PRO A 86 -14.40 8.29 -3.13
N LEU A 87 -13.17 8.49 -3.60
CA LEU A 87 -12.31 7.37 -4.01
C LEU A 87 -11.81 6.56 -2.80
N LEU A 88 -11.58 7.21 -1.65
CA LEU A 88 -11.25 6.53 -0.39
C LEU A 88 -12.38 5.56 0.00
N GLU A 89 -13.63 6.04 0.03
CA GLU A 89 -14.79 5.21 0.37
C GLU A 89 -14.90 3.98 -0.54
N THR A 90 -14.81 4.19 -1.86
CA THR A 90 -14.79 3.09 -2.83
C THR A 90 -13.63 2.14 -2.58
N THR A 91 -12.45 2.65 -2.24
CA THR A 91 -11.27 1.82 -1.97
C THR A 91 -11.47 0.97 -0.72
N LEU A 92 -12.01 1.55 0.36
CA LEU A 92 -12.30 0.83 1.60
C LEU A 92 -13.34 -0.27 1.38
N ASP A 93 -14.37 0.00 0.59
CA ASP A 93 -15.36 -1.01 0.22
C ASP A 93 -14.73 -2.15 -0.58
N GLN A 94 -13.89 -1.84 -1.56
CA GLN A 94 -13.20 -2.85 -2.36
C GLN A 94 -12.19 -3.67 -1.55
N LEU A 95 -11.51 -3.09 -0.57
CA LEU A 95 -10.58 -3.79 0.33
C LEU A 95 -11.25 -4.89 1.17
N ARG A 96 -12.56 -4.82 1.39
CA ARG A 96 -13.32 -5.86 2.10
C ARG A 96 -13.51 -7.13 1.27
N TRP A 97 -13.40 -7.04 -0.05
CA TRP A 97 -13.65 -8.18 -0.94
C TRP A 97 -12.41 -9.07 -1.08
N PRO A 98 -12.58 -10.40 -1.07
CA PRO A 98 -11.46 -11.34 -1.26
C PRO A 98 -10.72 -11.15 -2.57
N THR A 99 -11.35 -10.55 -3.58
CA THR A 99 -10.74 -10.29 -4.88
C THR A 99 -9.66 -9.22 -4.86
N PHE A 100 -9.57 -8.38 -3.79
CA PHE A 100 -8.54 -7.34 -3.71
C PHE A 100 -7.17 -7.96 -3.39
N GLY A 101 -6.46 -8.36 -4.44
CA GLY A 101 -5.20 -9.10 -4.37
C GLY A 101 -3.96 -8.22 -4.16
N ALA A 102 -2.80 -8.87 -4.05
CA ALA A 102 -1.51 -8.24 -3.72
C ALA A 102 -1.12 -7.10 -4.67
N GLN A 103 -1.30 -7.27 -5.99
CA GLN A 103 -0.99 -6.22 -6.97
C GLN A 103 -1.84 -4.96 -6.76
N ALA A 104 -3.14 -5.12 -6.45
CA ALA A 104 -4.03 -3.99 -6.20
C ALA A 104 -3.63 -3.26 -4.91
N VAL A 105 -3.28 -4.00 -3.85
CA VAL A 105 -2.74 -3.43 -2.60
C VAL A 105 -1.49 -2.61 -2.88
N ALA A 106 -0.50 -3.18 -3.58
CA ALA A 106 0.77 -2.50 -3.89
C ALA A 106 0.56 -1.21 -4.69
N SER A 107 -0.29 -1.27 -5.72
CA SER A 107 -0.59 -0.13 -6.58
C SER A 107 -1.32 0.97 -5.82
N THR A 108 -2.31 0.60 -5.00
CA THR A 108 -3.08 1.54 -4.17
C THR A 108 -2.19 2.19 -3.12
N ALA A 109 -1.44 1.41 -2.34
CA ALA A 109 -0.54 1.94 -1.31
C ALA A 109 0.51 2.90 -1.89
N SER A 110 1.18 2.49 -2.97
CA SER A 110 2.19 3.32 -3.63
C SER A 110 1.60 4.61 -4.22
N GLY A 111 0.43 4.53 -4.85
CA GLY A 111 -0.28 5.68 -5.41
C GLY A 111 -0.69 6.67 -4.33
N ALA A 112 -1.37 6.21 -3.29
CA ALA A 112 -1.82 7.02 -2.16
C ALA A 112 -0.65 7.71 -1.44
N ALA A 113 0.45 6.99 -1.20
CA ALA A 113 1.65 7.57 -0.58
C ALA A 113 2.31 8.68 -1.43
N ARG A 114 2.21 8.60 -2.77
CA ARG A 114 2.69 9.64 -3.70
C ARG A 114 1.78 10.84 -3.73
N CYS A 115 0.47 10.65 -3.56
CA CYS A 115 -0.49 11.75 -3.46
C CYS A 115 -0.35 12.57 -2.16
N GLY A 116 0.55 12.18 -1.26
CA GLY A 116 0.72 12.85 0.03
C GLY A 116 -0.42 12.58 1.01
N VAL A 117 -1.20 11.54 0.77
CA VAL A 117 -2.23 11.06 1.69
C VAL A 117 -1.56 10.65 3.00
N GLY A 118 -1.89 11.38 4.07
CA GLY A 118 -1.28 11.21 5.39
C GLY A 118 -1.89 10.07 6.21
N ARG A 119 -1.48 10.00 7.49
CA ARG A 119 -1.96 8.98 8.45
C ARG A 119 -3.09 9.47 9.36
N LEU A 120 -3.49 10.72 9.24
CA LEU A 120 -4.58 11.28 10.04
C LEU A 120 -5.94 10.96 9.40
N ALA A 121 -7.00 11.01 10.21
CA ALA A 121 -8.36 10.80 9.70
C ALA A 121 -8.67 11.76 8.52
N PRO A 122 -9.43 11.28 7.52
CA PRO A 122 -10.04 9.95 7.40
C PRO A 122 -9.10 8.86 6.83
N TRP A 123 -7.84 9.19 6.51
CA TRP A 123 -6.90 8.33 5.78
C TRP A 123 -6.30 7.22 6.63
N SER A 124 -6.34 7.34 7.97
CA SER A 124 -5.82 6.30 8.88
C SER A 124 -6.46 4.94 8.62
N GLU A 125 -7.76 4.91 8.31
CA GLU A 125 -8.48 3.66 8.01
C GLU A 125 -7.96 2.99 6.74
N LEU A 126 -7.63 3.78 5.69
CA LEU A 126 -7.03 3.25 4.47
C LEU A 126 -5.72 2.52 4.76
N TRP A 127 -4.85 3.12 5.57
CA TRP A 127 -3.53 2.55 5.86
C TRP A 127 -3.62 1.29 6.72
N SER A 128 -4.53 1.26 7.70
CA SER A 128 -4.82 0.07 8.49
C SER A 128 -5.39 -1.06 7.63
N ALA A 129 -6.38 -0.74 6.77
CA ALA A 129 -6.98 -1.72 5.87
C ALA A 129 -5.98 -2.28 4.84
N LEU A 130 -5.10 -1.42 4.29
CA LEU A 130 -4.04 -1.86 3.39
C LEU A 130 -3.01 -2.74 4.10
N ALA A 131 -2.64 -2.42 5.34
CA ALA A 131 -1.71 -3.24 6.13
C ALA A 131 -2.30 -4.63 6.44
N SER A 132 -3.56 -4.68 6.90
CA SER A 132 -4.27 -5.93 7.14
C SER A 132 -4.36 -6.78 5.87
N ARG A 133 -4.80 -6.18 4.76
CA ARG A 133 -4.93 -6.90 3.50
C ARG A 133 -3.58 -7.38 2.97
N ALA A 134 -2.51 -6.61 3.14
CA ALA A 134 -1.17 -7.03 2.76
C ALA A 134 -0.69 -8.22 3.59
N ALA A 135 -0.96 -8.25 4.91
CA ALA A 135 -0.63 -9.38 5.77
C ALA A 135 -1.38 -10.66 5.37
N GLU A 136 -2.69 -10.55 5.08
CA GLU A 136 -3.53 -11.67 4.64
C GLU A 136 -3.08 -12.27 3.30
N ARG A 137 -2.54 -11.43 2.40
CA ARG A 137 -2.13 -11.83 1.04
C ARG A 137 -0.63 -11.95 0.86
N MET A 138 0.13 -12.09 1.96
CA MET A 138 1.58 -12.02 1.96
C MET A 138 2.23 -12.96 0.94
N THR A 139 1.72 -14.17 0.80
CA THR A 139 2.26 -15.19 -0.11
C THR A 139 2.01 -14.91 -1.59
N GLU A 140 1.05 -14.01 -1.91
CA GLU A 140 0.70 -13.66 -3.30
C GLU A 140 1.58 -12.56 -3.88
N PHE A 141 2.30 -11.81 -3.02
CA PHE A 141 3.11 -10.70 -3.46
C PHE A 141 4.31 -11.12 -4.30
N LYS A 142 4.47 -10.51 -5.47
CA LYS A 142 5.74 -10.50 -6.17
C LYS A 142 6.76 -9.65 -5.41
N PRO A 143 8.07 -9.90 -5.56
CA PRO A 143 9.12 -9.14 -4.87
C PRO A 143 8.97 -7.62 -5.00
N HIS A 144 8.74 -7.12 -6.20
CA HIS A 144 8.54 -5.70 -6.47
C HIS A 144 7.27 -5.13 -5.78
N GLU A 145 6.16 -5.87 -5.82
CA GLU A 145 4.89 -5.45 -5.21
C GLU A 145 5.02 -5.36 -3.68
N LEU A 146 5.67 -6.36 -3.06
CA LEU A 146 5.94 -6.36 -1.62
C LEU A 146 6.81 -5.17 -1.23
N SER A 147 7.92 -4.95 -1.95
CA SER A 147 8.82 -3.84 -1.67
C SER A 147 8.14 -2.48 -1.78
N MET A 148 7.29 -2.29 -2.79
CA MET A 148 6.50 -1.06 -2.97
C MET A 148 5.50 -0.84 -1.84
N THR A 149 4.81 -1.91 -1.41
CA THR A 149 3.81 -1.85 -0.34
C THR A 149 4.45 -1.46 0.99
N LEU A 150 5.51 -2.17 1.38
CA LEU A 150 6.22 -1.90 2.63
C LEU A 150 6.86 -0.49 2.63
N HIS A 151 7.44 -0.08 1.51
CA HIS A 151 8.00 1.26 1.37
C HIS A 151 6.93 2.36 1.51
N ALA A 152 5.76 2.19 0.89
CA ALA A 152 4.66 3.14 0.98
C ALA A 152 4.12 3.26 2.41
N LEU A 153 3.87 2.13 3.06
CA LEU A 153 3.39 2.08 4.45
C LEU A 153 4.40 2.68 5.43
N ALA A 154 5.69 2.37 5.29
CA ALA A 154 6.72 2.94 6.15
C ALA A 154 6.93 4.45 5.92
N LYS A 155 6.75 4.92 4.68
CA LYS A 155 6.82 6.35 4.37
C LYS A 155 5.75 7.16 5.08
N VAL A 156 4.54 6.64 5.17
CA VAL A 156 3.39 7.31 5.78
C VAL A 156 3.30 7.05 7.26
N ASN A 157 3.40 5.80 7.67
CA ASN A 157 3.15 5.38 9.05
C ASN A 157 4.38 5.48 9.96
N GLY A 158 5.59 5.51 9.43
CA GLY A 158 6.90 5.59 10.08
C GLY A 158 6.90 5.36 11.60
N GLY A 159 7.15 4.12 12.07
CA GLY A 159 7.17 3.78 13.49
C GLY A 159 5.79 3.60 14.12
N SER A 160 4.71 3.49 13.34
CA SER A 160 3.39 3.12 13.86
C SER A 160 3.42 1.74 14.49
N THR A 161 2.84 1.63 15.69
CA THR A 161 2.69 0.40 16.46
C THR A 161 1.27 -0.15 16.40
N SER A 162 0.46 0.24 15.40
CA SER A 162 -0.87 -0.32 15.24
C SER A 162 -0.80 -1.83 14.99
N ALA A 163 -1.80 -2.57 15.46
CA ALA A 163 -1.81 -4.03 15.40
C ALA A 163 -1.64 -4.55 13.97
N GLU A 164 -2.26 -3.89 13.00
CA GLU A 164 -2.22 -4.25 11.58
C GLU A 164 -0.81 -4.08 11.00
N VAL A 165 -0.11 -3.00 11.37
CA VAL A 165 1.26 -2.76 10.94
C VAL A 165 2.21 -3.77 11.58
N VAL A 166 2.05 -4.08 12.87
CA VAL A 166 2.84 -5.12 13.54
C VAL A 166 2.62 -6.48 12.89
N GLN A 167 1.36 -6.86 12.63
CA GLN A 167 1.02 -8.12 11.96
C GLN A 167 1.61 -8.20 10.55
N LEU A 168 1.58 -7.10 9.79
CA LEU A 168 2.21 -7.03 8.47
C LEU A 168 3.71 -7.32 8.54
N TRP A 169 4.44 -6.72 9.50
CA TRP A 169 5.87 -6.95 9.64
C TRP A 169 6.19 -8.39 10.09
N GLN A 170 5.38 -8.97 10.98
CA GLN A 170 5.52 -10.36 11.38
C GLN A 170 5.29 -11.31 10.18
N ALA A 171 4.24 -11.05 9.40
CA ALA A 171 3.97 -11.83 8.18
C ALA A 171 5.10 -11.68 7.15
N THR A 172 5.68 -10.48 7.01
CA THR A 172 6.83 -10.23 6.13
C THR A 172 8.06 -11.01 6.57
N ASP A 173 8.39 -10.99 7.87
CA ASP A 173 9.56 -11.71 8.42
C ASP A 173 9.42 -13.23 8.24
N ALA A 174 8.21 -13.76 8.44
CA ALA A 174 7.90 -15.17 8.22
C ALA A 174 7.99 -15.56 6.73
N GLU A 175 7.44 -14.73 5.85
CA GLU A 175 7.44 -15.00 4.40
C GLU A 175 8.85 -14.96 3.81
N VAL A 176 9.67 -14.00 4.24
CA VAL A 176 11.09 -13.95 3.82
C VAL A 176 11.84 -15.20 4.27
N ALA A 177 11.60 -15.66 5.50
CA ALA A 177 12.21 -16.89 5.97
C ALA A 177 11.77 -18.13 5.17
N ARG A 178 10.53 -18.13 4.65
CA ARG A 178 9.96 -19.24 3.88
C ARG A 178 10.48 -19.31 2.45
N ARG A 179 10.52 -18.17 1.73
CA ARG A 179 10.82 -18.15 0.28
C ARG A 179 12.21 -17.67 -0.08
N GLY A 180 12.95 -17.08 0.87
CA GLY A 180 14.22 -16.42 0.60
C GLY A 180 14.07 -15.09 -0.14
N LEU A 181 15.17 -14.55 -0.59
CA LEU A 181 15.24 -13.22 -1.26
C LEU A 181 15.92 -13.26 -2.63
N CYS A 182 16.23 -14.43 -3.17
CA CYS A 182 16.96 -14.56 -4.46
C CYS A 182 16.27 -13.88 -5.63
N ASP A 183 14.91 -13.87 -5.64
CA ASP A 183 14.10 -13.25 -6.70
C ASP A 183 13.94 -11.73 -6.55
N PHE A 184 14.43 -11.15 -5.45
CA PHE A 184 14.35 -9.71 -5.22
C PHE A 184 15.52 -9.01 -5.91
N ASP A 185 15.23 -7.99 -6.73
CA ASP A 185 16.27 -7.14 -7.24
C ASP A 185 16.89 -6.25 -6.14
N ALA A 186 18.04 -5.65 -6.42
CA ALA A 186 18.75 -4.81 -5.45
C ALA A 186 17.92 -3.61 -4.99
N GLN A 187 17.05 -3.07 -5.84
CA GLN A 187 16.15 -1.98 -5.50
C GLN A 187 15.06 -2.43 -4.53
N ALA A 188 14.47 -3.61 -4.74
CA ALA A 188 13.48 -4.18 -3.85
C ALA A 188 14.07 -4.46 -2.47
N LEU A 189 15.27 -5.06 -2.40
CA LEU A 189 16.00 -5.30 -1.15
C LEU A 189 16.30 -3.98 -0.41
N SER A 190 16.73 -2.96 -1.14
CA SER A 190 16.98 -1.63 -0.59
C SER A 190 15.72 -1.00 0.00
N ASN A 191 14.61 -1.06 -0.73
CA ASN A 191 13.32 -0.51 -0.30
C ASN A 191 12.79 -1.20 0.95
N ILE A 192 12.85 -2.54 1.01
CA ILE A 192 12.39 -3.31 2.17
C ILE A 192 13.25 -3.01 3.39
N THR A 193 14.57 -2.98 3.23
CA THR A 193 15.51 -2.67 4.32
C THR A 193 15.28 -1.26 4.86
N TRP A 194 15.11 -0.28 3.96
CA TRP A 194 14.78 1.08 4.34
C TRP A 194 13.45 1.15 5.08
N ALA A 195 12.43 0.47 4.57
CA ALA A 195 11.09 0.46 5.16
C ALA A 195 11.11 -0.15 6.57
N ALA A 196 11.74 -1.30 6.76
CA ALA A 196 11.88 -1.96 8.04
C ALA A 196 12.64 -1.11 9.07
N THR A 197 13.72 -0.45 8.63
CA THR A 197 14.50 0.47 9.47
C THR A 197 13.69 1.68 9.89
N ARG A 198 12.95 2.29 8.96
CA ARG A 198 12.13 3.46 9.23
C ARG A 198 10.95 3.15 10.14
N ALA A 199 10.36 1.97 9.99
CA ALA A 199 9.27 1.50 10.85
C ALA A 199 9.74 1.06 12.24
N GLY A 200 11.04 0.86 12.46
CA GLY A 200 11.56 0.25 13.69
C GLY A 200 11.07 -1.20 13.86
N ALA A 201 10.79 -1.88 12.74
CA ALA A 201 10.16 -3.20 12.76
C ALA A 201 11.07 -4.27 13.35
N PRO A 202 10.56 -5.15 14.25
CA PRO A 202 11.32 -6.26 14.80
C PRO A 202 11.34 -7.45 13.83
N VAL A 203 12.13 -7.33 12.75
CA VAL A 203 12.22 -8.32 11.65
C VAL A 203 13.65 -8.87 11.52
N PRO A 204 14.13 -9.66 12.50
CA PRO A 204 15.51 -10.15 12.52
C PRO A 204 15.85 -11.05 11.34
N ARG A 205 14.93 -11.93 10.91
CA ARG A 205 15.12 -12.85 9.80
C ARG A 205 15.27 -12.11 8.47
N LEU A 206 14.45 -11.08 8.25
CA LEU A 206 14.55 -10.19 7.09
C LEU A 206 15.94 -9.55 7.00
N PHE A 207 16.45 -8.99 8.09
CA PHE A 207 17.76 -8.34 8.07
C PHE A 207 18.89 -9.32 7.82
N THR A 208 18.80 -10.52 8.38
CA THR A 208 19.77 -11.59 8.14
C THR A 208 19.74 -12.03 6.68
N ALA A 209 18.55 -12.34 6.14
CA ALA A 209 18.40 -12.76 4.75
C ALA A 209 18.86 -11.70 3.74
N VAL A 210 18.58 -10.41 4.00
CA VAL A 210 19.08 -9.31 3.15
C VAL A 210 20.59 -9.21 3.21
N ALA A 211 21.21 -9.39 4.36
CA ALA A 211 22.65 -9.35 4.51
C ALA A 211 23.34 -10.51 3.76
N GLU A 212 22.81 -11.71 3.90
CA GLU A 212 23.30 -12.92 3.20
C GLU A 212 23.17 -12.75 1.68
N GLU A 213 22.02 -12.31 1.19
CA GLU A 213 21.78 -12.10 -0.23
C GLU A 213 22.67 -10.97 -0.82
N ALA A 214 22.85 -9.88 -0.08
CA ALA A 214 23.75 -8.79 -0.49
C ALA A 214 25.21 -9.23 -0.55
N CYS A 215 25.64 -10.08 0.38
CA CYS A 215 26.99 -10.67 0.36
C CYS A 215 27.16 -11.64 -0.81
N ALA A 216 26.17 -12.50 -1.06
CA ALA A 216 26.19 -13.45 -2.17
C ALA A 216 26.31 -12.75 -3.53
N ARG A 217 25.72 -11.57 -3.67
CA ARG A 217 25.80 -10.72 -4.87
C ARG A 217 26.99 -9.77 -4.90
N THR A 218 27.96 -9.89 -3.99
CA THR A 218 29.12 -8.95 -3.90
C THR A 218 28.70 -7.47 -3.88
N PHE A 219 27.48 -7.18 -3.41
CA PHE A 219 26.84 -5.86 -3.42
C PHE A 219 26.60 -5.25 -4.82
N ASP A 220 26.65 -6.05 -5.88
CA ASP A 220 26.39 -5.58 -7.22
C ASP A 220 24.92 -5.11 -7.36
N GLY A 221 24.72 -3.98 -8.05
CA GLY A 221 23.42 -3.35 -8.22
C GLY A 221 22.89 -2.58 -7.02
N PHE A 222 23.55 -2.63 -5.85
CA PHE A 222 23.13 -1.84 -4.70
C PHE A 222 23.61 -0.40 -4.77
N ALA A 223 22.71 0.56 -4.44
CA ALA A 223 23.09 1.96 -4.31
C ALA A 223 24.13 2.14 -3.18
N PRO A 224 25.08 3.10 -3.31
CA PRO A 224 26.15 3.29 -2.31
C PRO A 224 25.65 3.48 -0.87
N GLN A 225 24.50 4.15 -0.70
CA GLN A 225 23.88 4.42 0.61
C GLN A 225 23.43 3.12 1.30
N VAL A 226 23.00 2.12 0.54
CA VAL A 226 22.55 0.82 1.06
C VAL A 226 23.75 -0.04 1.44
N ARG A 227 24.81 -0.01 0.63
CA ARG A 227 26.08 -0.70 0.92
C ARG A 227 26.62 -0.35 2.30
N VAL A 228 26.56 0.91 2.69
CA VAL A 228 27.02 1.38 4.01
C VAL A 228 26.11 0.87 5.12
N ARG A 229 24.80 0.95 4.98
CA ARG A 229 23.84 0.54 6.04
C ARG A 229 23.85 -0.96 6.31
N VAL A 230 23.95 -1.78 5.27
CA VAL A 230 24.02 -3.24 5.42
C VAL A 230 25.34 -3.63 6.10
N ARG A 231 26.47 -3.06 5.68
CA ARG A 231 27.79 -3.34 6.28
C ARG A 231 27.86 -2.96 7.77
N VAL A 232 27.27 -1.86 8.18
CA VAL A 232 27.27 -1.43 9.59
C VAL A 232 26.50 -2.42 10.47
N ARG A 233 25.34 -2.93 10.00
CA ARG A 233 24.55 -3.91 10.78
C ARG A 233 25.14 -5.30 10.82
N VAL A 234 25.84 -5.74 9.79
CA VAL A 234 26.57 -7.03 9.80
C VAL A 234 27.73 -6.98 10.79
N ARG A 235 28.46 -5.86 10.89
CA ARG A 235 29.58 -5.70 11.86
C ARG A 235 29.15 -5.64 13.34
N VAL A 236 27.92 -5.28 13.66
CA VAL A 236 27.44 -5.21 15.04
C VAL A 236 27.03 -6.58 15.61
N ARG A 237 27.00 -7.65 14.78
CA ARG A 237 26.63 -9.01 15.19
C ARG A 237 27.78 -10.03 15.16
N VAL A 238 29.01 -9.59 14.90
CA VAL A 238 30.24 -10.36 15.09
C VAL A 238 30.93 -9.84 16.35
#